data_abc2f330a993a18974d60bb941ed3519
#
_entry.id   abc2f330a993a18974d60bb941ed3519
#
_cell.length_a   1.000
_cell.length_b   1.000
_cell.length_c   1.000
_cell.angle_alpha   90.00
_cell.angle_beta   90.00
_cell.angle_gamma   90.00
#
_symmetry.space_group_name_H-M   'P 1'
#
loop_
_entity.id
_entity.type
_entity.pdbx_description
1 polymer ?
#
loop_
_entity_poly.entity_id
_entity_poly.type
_entity_poly.pdbx_seq_one_letter_code
_entity_poly.pdbx_strand_id
1 'polypeptide(L)'
;NGWWVAYRKVPSFIVTLAGMLAFRGILIGITNGTTVSPTSAAMSQIGQSYLPDGVGFTIGVAGLLAFVAWQWRGRMRRQALGLASPASTSVVGRQALTAVIVLGAIWLLNDYRGVPTPVLLLALLLLGGMFMATRTAFGRRIYAIGGNLEAARLSGINVERTKLAVFAINGLMVAIAGLILSSRLGAGSPSAGNIAELDAIAACVIGG
;
A
#
# COMPACT_ATOMS: atom_id res chain seq x y z
N ASN A 1 -11.74 1.11 16.19
CA ASN A 1 -11.52 -0.35 16.14
C ASN A 1 -10.20 -0.75 16.84
N GLY A 2 -9.06 -0.16 16.47
CA GLY A 2 -7.74 -0.54 17.00
C GLY A 2 -7.62 -0.49 18.53
N TRP A 3 -8.25 0.46 19.20
CA TRP A 3 -8.23 0.58 20.65
C TRP A 3 -8.89 -0.62 21.35
N TRP A 4 -10.06 -1.04 20.87
CA TRP A 4 -10.78 -2.21 21.41
C TRP A 4 -9.96 -3.49 21.27
N VAL A 5 -9.30 -3.68 20.13
CA VAL A 5 -8.45 -4.85 19.87
C VAL A 5 -7.17 -4.82 20.69
N ALA A 6 -6.50 -3.66 20.75
CA ALA A 6 -5.19 -3.54 21.39
C ALA A 6 -5.28 -3.57 22.93
N TYR A 7 -6.20 -2.80 23.52
CA TYR A 7 -6.28 -2.61 24.97
C TYR A 7 -7.33 -3.47 25.63
N ARG A 8 -8.50 -3.68 24.99
CA ARG A 8 -9.58 -4.49 25.57
C ARG A 8 -9.52 -5.96 25.15
N LYS A 9 -8.57 -6.33 24.29
CA LYS A 9 -8.33 -7.70 23.82
C LYS A 9 -9.56 -8.36 23.18
N VAL A 10 -10.49 -7.55 22.63
CA VAL A 10 -11.64 -8.06 21.89
C VAL A 10 -11.14 -8.66 20.58
N PRO A 11 -11.66 -9.81 20.12
CA PRO A 11 -11.27 -10.39 18.85
C PRO A 11 -11.40 -9.40 17.69
N SER A 12 -10.33 -9.26 16.89
CA SER A 12 -10.25 -8.25 15.84
C SER A 12 -11.37 -8.37 14.82
N PHE A 13 -11.75 -9.60 14.46
CA PHE A 13 -12.83 -9.87 13.52
C PHE A 13 -14.17 -9.26 13.97
N ILE A 14 -14.53 -9.46 15.24
CA ILE A 14 -15.81 -8.93 15.79
C ILE A 14 -15.81 -7.41 15.76
N VAL A 15 -14.72 -6.78 16.20
CA VAL A 15 -14.62 -5.31 16.26
C VAL A 15 -14.64 -4.69 14.86
N THR A 16 -13.96 -5.31 13.90
CA THR A 16 -13.91 -4.78 12.53
C THR A 16 -15.24 -4.96 11.82
N LEU A 17 -15.91 -6.09 11.99
CA LEU A 17 -17.23 -6.34 11.43
C LEU A 17 -18.28 -5.38 12.01
N ALA A 18 -18.30 -5.21 13.33
CA ALA A 18 -19.17 -4.24 13.98
C ALA A 18 -18.90 -2.80 13.50
N GLY A 19 -17.63 -2.43 13.36
CA GLY A 19 -17.25 -1.13 12.80
C GLY A 19 -17.71 -0.95 11.36
N MET A 20 -17.57 -1.95 10.51
CA MET A 20 -18.04 -1.93 9.13
C MET A 20 -19.56 -1.67 9.07
N LEU A 21 -20.35 -2.42 9.84
CA LEU A 21 -21.80 -2.27 9.87
C LEU A 21 -22.22 -0.91 10.42
N ALA A 22 -21.56 -0.43 11.49
CA ALA A 22 -21.84 0.88 12.06
C ALA A 22 -21.56 2.02 11.06
N PHE A 23 -20.38 2.04 10.42
CA PHE A 23 -20.04 3.05 9.43
C PHE A 23 -20.95 2.99 8.20
N ARG A 24 -21.32 1.79 7.76
CA ARG A 24 -22.26 1.62 6.65
C ARG A 24 -23.65 2.15 7.02
N GLY A 25 -24.14 1.85 8.24
CA GLY A 25 -25.41 2.37 8.73
C GLY A 25 -25.42 3.89 8.81
N ILE A 26 -24.35 4.49 9.34
CA ILE A 26 -24.19 5.95 9.40
C ILE A 26 -24.19 6.55 7.98
N LEU A 27 -23.43 5.95 7.05
CA LEU A 27 -23.36 6.42 5.67
C LEU A 27 -24.73 6.39 5.00
N ILE A 28 -25.48 5.28 5.11
CA ILE A 28 -26.84 5.16 4.57
C ILE A 28 -27.77 6.16 5.22
N GLY A 29 -27.68 6.38 6.55
CA GLY A 29 -28.49 7.35 7.27
C GLY A 29 -28.26 8.79 6.82
N ILE A 30 -27.00 9.18 6.58
CA ILE A 30 -26.66 10.54 6.12
C ILE A 30 -27.04 10.76 4.65
N THR A 31 -26.83 9.75 3.80
CA THR A 31 -27.09 9.86 2.35
C THR A 31 -28.51 9.49 1.95
N ASN A 32 -29.35 9.02 2.89
CA ASN A 32 -30.66 8.42 2.60
C ASN A 32 -30.58 7.31 1.53
N GLY A 33 -29.46 6.58 1.49
CA GLY A 33 -29.23 5.53 0.50
C GLY A 33 -28.98 6.03 -0.91
N THR A 34 -28.90 7.34 -1.14
CA THR A 34 -28.69 7.94 -2.46
C THR A 34 -27.21 8.10 -2.78
N THR A 35 -26.87 8.09 -4.06
CA THR A 35 -25.53 8.38 -4.54
C THR A 35 -25.30 9.88 -4.58
N VAL A 36 -24.25 10.36 -3.95
CA VAL A 36 -23.87 11.77 -3.91
C VAL A 36 -22.76 12.04 -4.92
N SER A 37 -23.03 12.94 -5.87
CA SER A 37 -21.99 13.36 -6.82
C SER A 37 -21.12 14.45 -6.21
N PRO A 38 -19.79 14.30 -6.17
CA PRO A 38 -18.91 15.33 -5.69
C PRO A 38 -18.91 16.51 -6.66
N THR A 39 -19.15 17.69 -6.12
CA THR A 39 -19.20 18.95 -6.90
C THR A 39 -17.80 19.56 -7.12
N SER A 40 -16.77 18.96 -6.52
CA SER A 40 -15.40 19.50 -6.54
C SER A 40 -14.57 18.91 -7.67
N ALA A 41 -14.08 19.81 -8.56
CA ALA A 41 -13.13 19.44 -9.63
C ALA A 41 -11.83 18.82 -9.08
N ALA A 42 -11.39 19.19 -7.89
CA ALA A 42 -10.20 18.65 -7.25
C ALA A 42 -10.35 17.14 -6.94
N MET A 43 -11.56 16.69 -6.60
CA MET A 43 -11.81 15.28 -6.29
C MET A 43 -11.79 14.41 -7.54
N SER A 44 -12.30 14.89 -8.67
CA SER A 44 -12.23 14.17 -9.94
C SER A 44 -10.80 14.04 -10.48
N GLN A 45 -9.95 15.03 -10.20
CA GLN A 45 -8.54 15.00 -10.61
C GLN A 45 -7.73 13.90 -9.91
N ILE A 46 -8.05 13.52 -8.68
CA ILE A 46 -7.29 12.50 -7.94
C ILE A 46 -7.40 11.11 -8.62
N GLY A 47 -8.58 10.74 -9.08
CA GLY A 47 -8.83 9.39 -9.63
C GLY A 47 -8.90 9.32 -11.15
N GLN A 48 -9.09 10.45 -11.83
CA GLN A 48 -9.32 10.50 -13.29
C GLN A 48 -8.23 11.26 -14.04
N SER A 49 -7.27 11.89 -13.34
CA SER A 49 -6.18 12.58 -14.01
C SER A 49 -5.08 11.61 -14.46
N TYR A 50 -4.47 12.01 -15.56
CA TYR A 50 -3.29 11.37 -16.13
C TYR A 50 -2.12 12.35 -16.01
N LEU A 51 -0.91 11.83 -15.82
CA LEU A 51 0.28 12.66 -15.89
C LEU A 51 0.47 13.17 -17.32
N PRO A 52 0.93 14.42 -17.48
CA PRO A 52 1.28 14.95 -18.80
C PRO A 52 2.27 14.06 -19.53
N ASP A 53 2.19 14.03 -20.84
CA ASP A 53 3.07 13.26 -21.72
C ASP A 53 4.54 13.54 -21.38
N GLY A 54 5.31 12.48 -21.20
CA GLY A 54 6.73 12.56 -20.83
C GLY A 54 7.02 12.59 -19.32
N VAL A 55 6.15 13.12 -18.46
CA VAL A 55 6.38 13.14 -17.01
C VAL A 55 6.28 11.73 -16.42
N GLY A 56 5.35 10.92 -16.89
CA GLY A 56 5.25 9.51 -16.52
C GLY A 56 6.51 8.73 -16.88
N PHE A 57 7.05 8.98 -18.07
CA PHE A 57 8.28 8.35 -18.53
C PHE A 57 9.49 8.77 -17.68
N THR A 58 9.66 10.08 -17.41
CA THR A 58 10.78 10.57 -16.58
C THR A 58 10.75 10.03 -15.16
N ILE A 59 9.56 9.95 -14.53
CA ILE A 59 9.39 9.36 -13.19
C ILE A 59 9.72 7.87 -13.22
N GLY A 60 9.26 7.15 -14.24
CA GLY A 60 9.53 5.73 -14.39
C GLY A 60 11.01 5.42 -14.60
N VAL A 61 11.69 6.16 -15.47
CA VAL A 61 13.13 6.04 -15.69
C VAL A 61 13.91 6.41 -14.43
N ALA A 62 13.54 7.51 -13.76
CA ALA A 62 14.17 7.91 -12.50
C ALA A 62 13.99 6.84 -11.40
N GLY A 63 12.80 6.26 -11.27
CA GLY A 63 12.51 5.17 -10.34
C GLY A 63 13.35 3.92 -10.64
N LEU A 64 13.48 3.57 -11.91
CA LEU A 64 14.29 2.43 -12.35
C LEU A 64 15.78 2.66 -12.10
N LEU A 65 16.30 3.85 -12.38
CA LEU A 65 17.68 4.23 -12.08
C LEU A 65 17.94 4.20 -10.56
N ALA A 66 17.02 4.74 -9.76
CA ALA A 66 17.10 4.70 -8.29
C ALA A 66 17.10 3.25 -7.77
N PHE A 67 16.29 2.37 -8.33
CA PHE A 67 16.23 0.96 -7.98
C PHE A 67 17.54 0.22 -8.33
N VAL A 68 18.07 0.45 -9.51
CA VAL A 68 19.37 -0.13 -9.95
C VAL A 68 20.51 0.39 -9.08
N ALA A 69 20.57 1.69 -8.82
CA ALA A 69 21.57 2.30 -7.95
C ALA A 69 21.50 1.76 -6.51
N TRP A 70 20.28 1.55 -5.99
CA TRP A 70 20.08 0.95 -4.66
C TRP A 70 20.57 -0.50 -4.59
N GLN A 71 20.28 -1.31 -5.60
CA GLN A 71 20.82 -2.67 -5.69
C GLN A 71 22.34 -2.68 -5.79
N TRP A 72 22.90 -1.76 -6.58
CA TRP A 72 24.37 -1.65 -6.76
C TRP A 72 25.07 -1.26 -5.46
N ARG A 73 24.53 -0.27 -4.73
CA ARG A 73 25.02 0.08 -3.38
C ARG A 73 24.96 -1.10 -2.40
N GLY A 74 23.92 -1.90 -2.47
CA GLY A 74 23.80 -3.13 -1.67
C GLY A 74 24.91 -4.15 -1.99
N ARG A 75 25.28 -4.28 -3.27
CA ARG A 75 26.36 -5.15 -3.73
C ARG A 75 27.74 -4.67 -3.27
N MET A 76 28.04 -3.39 -3.45
CA MET A 76 29.31 -2.81 -3.01
C MET A 76 29.54 -3.01 -1.52
N ARG A 77 28.47 -2.84 -0.70
CA ARG A 77 28.53 -3.10 0.74
C ARG A 77 28.80 -4.56 1.08
N ARG A 78 28.21 -5.51 0.35
CA ARG A 78 28.45 -6.95 0.55
C ARG A 78 29.86 -7.35 0.16
N GLN A 79 30.39 -6.82 -0.95
CA GLN A 79 31.75 -7.04 -1.38
C GLN A 79 32.76 -6.46 -0.39
N ALA A 80 32.50 -5.26 0.14
CA ALA A 80 33.34 -4.64 1.18
C ALA A 80 33.38 -5.44 2.49
N LEU A 81 32.35 -6.25 2.77
CA LEU A 81 32.27 -7.14 3.95
C LEU A 81 32.78 -8.57 3.65
N GLY A 82 33.38 -8.83 2.50
CA GLY A 82 33.91 -10.14 2.13
C GLY A 82 32.83 -11.23 1.93
N LEU A 83 31.56 -10.86 1.81
CA LEU A 83 30.46 -11.80 1.63
C LEU A 83 30.34 -12.23 0.16
N ALA A 84 30.10 -13.54 -0.06
CA ALA A 84 29.87 -14.08 -1.40
C ALA A 84 28.75 -13.31 -2.12
N SER A 85 29.07 -12.75 -3.28
CA SER A 85 28.09 -12.07 -4.12
C SER A 85 27.43 -13.10 -5.04
N PRO A 86 26.09 -13.09 -5.19
CA PRO A 86 25.45 -13.97 -6.16
C PRO A 86 25.99 -13.72 -7.57
N ALA A 87 26.04 -14.79 -8.38
CA ALA A 87 26.61 -14.76 -9.72
C ALA A 87 26.12 -13.54 -10.52
N SER A 88 27.05 -12.80 -11.11
CA SER A 88 26.78 -11.52 -11.81
C SER A 88 25.70 -11.67 -12.89
N THR A 89 25.71 -12.79 -13.60
CA THR A 89 24.77 -13.12 -14.70
C THR A 89 23.31 -13.24 -14.27
N SER A 90 23.03 -13.90 -13.14
CA SER A 90 21.64 -14.08 -12.66
C SER A 90 21.01 -12.77 -12.18
N VAL A 91 21.83 -11.88 -11.64
CA VAL A 91 21.34 -10.58 -11.15
C VAL A 91 21.18 -9.59 -12.28
N VAL A 92 22.10 -9.57 -13.25
CA VAL A 92 21.97 -8.75 -14.46
C VAL A 92 20.74 -9.19 -15.27
N GLY A 93 20.52 -10.52 -15.43
CA GLY A 93 19.33 -11.05 -16.09
C GLY A 93 18.02 -10.61 -15.41
N ARG A 94 17.96 -10.67 -14.07
CA ARG A 94 16.78 -10.21 -13.32
C ARG A 94 16.59 -8.69 -13.40
N GLN A 95 17.68 -7.91 -13.41
CA GLN A 95 17.61 -6.46 -13.59
C GLN A 95 17.15 -6.09 -14.99
N ALA A 96 17.66 -6.76 -16.02
CA ALA A 96 17.22 -6.55 -17.39
C ALA A 96 15.75 -6.90 -17.56
N LEU A 97 15.29 -8.02 -16.99
CA LEU A 97 13.89 -8.42 -17.02
C LEU A 97 12.98 -7.39 -16.32
N THR A 98 13.36 -6.92 -15.13
CA THR A 98 12.59 -5.89 -14.42
C THR A 98 12.59 -4.57 -15.17
N ALA A 99 13.71 -4.19 -15.80
CA ALA A 99 13.79 -2.99 -16.63
C ALA A 99 12.86 -3.09 -17.84
N VAL A 100 12.88 -4.22 -18.56
CA VAL A 100 12.02 -4.44 -19.72
C VAL A 100 10.55 -4.40 -19.34
N ILE A 101 10.16 -5.05 -18.22
CA ILE A 101 8.76 -5.04 -17.74
C ILE A 101 8.32 -3.62 -17.37
N VAL A 102 9.13 -2.88 -16.62
CA VAL A 102 8.78 -1.54 -16.14
C VAL A 102 8.73 -0.55 -17.32
N LEU A 103 9.73 -0.56 -18.19
CA LEU A 103 9.77 0.32 -19.37
C LEU A 103 8.67 -0.03 -20.37
N GLY A 104 8.40 -1.32 -20.60
CA GLY A 104 7.32 -1.78 -21.45
C GLY A 104 5.94 -1.36 -20.91
N ALA A 105 5.72 -1.48 -19.60
CA ALA A 105 4.48 -1.02 -18.96
C ALA A 105 4.32 0.51 -19.07
N ILE A 106 5.40 1.28 -18.85
CA ILE A 106 5.36 2.74 -18.96
C ILE A 106 5.11 3.15 -20.42
N TRP A 107 5.76 2.50 -21.37
CA TRP A 107 5.57 2.78 -22.80
C TRP A 107 4.11 2.51 -23.21
N LEU A 108 3.54 1.37 -22.79
CA LEU A 108 2.16 1.00 -23.07
C LEU A 108 1.16 1.99 -22.44
N LEU A 109 1.41 2.45 -21.21
CA LEU A 109 0.57 3.44 -20.53
C LEU A 109 0.66 4.82 -21.19
N ASN A 110 1.85 5.18 -21.69
CA ASN A 110 2.08 6.48 -22.31
C ASN A 110 1.47 6.57 -23.73
N ASP A 111 1.36 5.43 -24.42
CA ASP A 111 0.71 5.34 -25.74
C ASP A 111 -0.80 5.59 -25.67
N TYR A 112 -1.43 5.35 -24.50
CA TYR A 112 -2.88 5.52 -24.32
C TYR A 112 -3.30 6.94 -23.90
N ARG A 113 -2.85 7.41 -22.74
CA ARG A 113 -3.18 8.75 -22.16
C ARG A 113 -2.17 9.21 -21.09
N GLY A 114 -1.04 8.55 -21.00
CA GLY A 114 -0.09 8.76 -19.91
C GLY A 114 -0.36 7.88 -18.69
N VAL A 115 0.48 8.03 -17.65
CA VAL A 115 0.36 7.25 -16.43
C VAL A 115 -0.78 7.76 -15.56
N PRO A 116 -1.78 6.91 -15.21
CA PRO A 116 -2.86 7.32 -14.32
C PRO A 116 -2.32 7.69 -12.94
N THR A 117 -2.78 8.80 -12.38
CA THR A 117 -2.40 9.26 -11.03
C THR A 117 -2.60 8.19 -9.94
N PRO A 118 -3.69 7.38 -9.94
CA PRO A 118 -3.86 6.30 -8.96
C PRO A 118 -2.76 5.23 -9.02
N VAL A 119 -2.20 4.95 -10.19
CA VAL A 119 -1.11 3.96 -10.33
C VAL A 119 0.17 4.48 -9.69
N LEU A 120 0.48 5.76 -9.88
CA LEU A 120 1.63 6.40 -9.24
C LEU A 120 1.47 6.42 -7.70
N LEU A 121 0.28 6.75 -7.23
CA LEU A 121 -0.03 6.78 -5.80
C LEU A 121 0.08 5.37 -5.19
N LEU A 122 -0.43 4.35 -5.88
CA LEU A 122 -0.28 2.95 -5.48
C LEU A 122 1.20 2.55 -5.39
N ALA A 123 2.00 2.88 -6.40
CA ALA A 123 3.44 2.59 -6.40
C ALA A 123 4.16 3.27 -5.22
N LEU A 124 3.82 4.52 -4.91
CA LEU A 124 4.38 5.26 -3.79
C LEU A 124 3.98 4.64 -2.43
N LEU A 125 2.72 4.24 -2.28
CA LEU A 125 2.24 3.55 -1.08
C LEU A 125 2.91 2.18 -0.90
N LEU A 126 3.09 1.41 -1.97
CA LEU A 126 3.79 0.12 -1.93
C LEU A 126 5.27 0.30 -1.52
N LEU A 127 5.98 1.26 -2.13
CA LEU A 127 7.36 1.54 -1.77
C LEU A 127 7.49 2.03 -0.33
N GLY A 128 6.59 2.91 0.12
CA GLY A 128 6.54 3.41 1.49
C GLY A 128 6.25 2.29 2.49
N GLY A 129 5.26 1.43 2.21
CA GLY A 129 4.93 0.27 3.02
C GLY A 129 6.07 -0.74 3.10
N MET A 130 6.70 -1.04 1.97
CA MET A 130 7.86 -1.93 1.91
C MET A 130 9.05 -1.36 2.70
N PHE A 131 9.34 -0.07 2.56
CA PHE A 131 10.37 0.60 3.35
C PHE A 131 10.05 0.55 4.83
N MET A 132 8.81 0.87 5.21
CA MET A 132 8.36 0.81 6.60
C MET A 132 8.49 -0.59 7.18
N ALA A 133 8.06 -1.63 6.46
CA ALA A 133 8.09 -3.02 6.92
C ALA A 133 9.53 -3.54 7.06
N THR A 134 10.42 -3.24 6.10
CA THR A 134 11.74 -3.87 6.02
C THR A 134 12.87 -3.05 6.65
N ARG A 135 12.73 -1.71 6.72
CA ARG A 135 13.83 -0.81 7.10
C ARG A 135 13.63 -0.09 8.42
N THR A 136 12.41 -0.06 8.96
CA THR A 136 12.13 0.68 10.19
C THR A 136 12.10 -0.21 11.43
N ALA A 137 12.26 0.41 12.61
CA ALA A 137 12.09 -0.27 13.89
C ALA A 137 10.64 -0.74 14.09
N PHE A 138 9.69 -0.03 13.49
CA PHE A 138 8.27 -0.37 13.53
C PHE A 138 8.00 -1.70 12.82
N GLY A 139 8.52 -1.87 11.59
CA GLY A 139 8.41 -3.14 10.87
C GLY A 139 9.02 -4.31 11.65
N ARG A 140 10.22 -4.14 12.22
CA ARG A 140 10.84 -5.18 13.07
C ARG A 140 9.96 -5.58 14.25
N ARG A 141 9.29 -4.61 14.90
CA ARG A 141 8.36 -4.89 16.00
C ARG A 141 7.14 -5.69 15.53
N ILE A 142 6.59 -5.37 14.35
CA ILE A 142 5.47 -6.11 13.76
C ILE A 142 5.86 -7.57 13.52
N TYR A 143 7.00 -7.81 12.89
CA TYR A 143 7.49 -9.18 12.65
C TYR A 143 7.79 -9.94 13.94
N ALA A 144 8.37 -9.28 14.95
CA ALA A 144 8.62 -9.90 16.25
C ALA A 144 7.30 -10.32 16.94
N ILE A 145 6.28 -9.45 16.92
CA ILE A 145 4.95 -9.74 17.51
C ILE A 145 4.26 -10.87 16.74
N GLY A 146 4.38 -10.90 15.41
CA GLY A 146 3.81 -11.95 14.58
C GLY A 146 4.47 -13.31 14.76
N GLY A 147 5.78 -13.32 15.01
CA GLY A 147 6.53 -14.55 15.23
C GLY A 147 6.29 -15.16 16.62
N ASN A 148 6.46 -14.38 17.68
CA ASN A 148 6.18 -14.81 19.05
C ASN A 148 5.79 -13.63 19.92
N LEU A 149 4.52 -13.56 20.31
CA LEU A 149 3.94 -12.50 21.11
C LEU A 149 4.56 -12.39 22.51
N GLU A 150 4.80 -13.53 23.15
CA GLU A 150 5.36 -13.61 24.50
C GLU A 150 6.81 -13.16 24.50
N ALA A 151 7.62 -13.67 23.59
CA ALA A 151 9.02 -13.25 23.45
C ALA A 151 9.14 -11.75 23.12
N ALA A 152 8.25 -11.21 22.30
CA ALA A 152 8.21 -9.79 21.97
C ALA A 152 7.91 -8.93 23.21
N ARG A 153 7.00 -9.36 24.09
CA ARG A 153 6.70 -8.69 25.36
C ARG A 153 7.90 -8.71 26.31
N LEU A 154 8.51 -9.89 26.48
CA LEU A 154 9.69 -10.04 27.34
C LEU A 154 10.87 -9.20 26.84
N SER A 155 10.96 -8.97 25.53
CA SER A 155 11.95 -8.06 24.93
C SER A 155 11.62 -6.57 25.07
N GLY A 156 10.57 -6.21 25.83
CA GLY A 156 10.19 -4.81 26.09
C GLY A 156 9.41 -4.13 24.96
N ILE A 157 8.92 -4.89 23.98
CA ILE A 157 8.09 -4.33 22.91
C ILE A 157 6.68 -4.07 23.44
N ASN A 158 6.23 -2.81 23.34
CA ASN A 158 4.86 -2.47 23.69
C ASN A 158 3.90 -2.95 22.58
N VAL A 159 3.30 -4.12 22.81
CA VAL A 159 2.43 -4.81 21.85
C VAL A 159 1.15 -4.00 21.59
N GLU A 160 0.57 -3.41 22.62
CA GLU A 160 -0.68 -2.66 22.54
C GLU A 160 -0.53 -1.43 21.65
N ARG A 161 0.52 -0.63 21.89
CA ARG A 161 0.81 0.54 21.04
C ARG A 161 1.17 0.15 19.61
N THR A 162 1.89 -0.94 19.41
CA THR A 162 2.25 -1.40 18.07
C THR A 162 0.99 -1.86 17.31
N LYS A 163 0.11 -2.62 17.95
CA LYS A 163 -1.19 -3.01 17.35
C LYS A 163 -2.05 -1.80 17.01
N LEU A 164 -2.16 -0.84 17.94
CA LEU A 164 -2.93 0.39 17.69
C LEU A 164 -2.39 1.16 16.47
N ALA A 165 -1.07 1.30 16.37
CA ALA A 165 -0.43 1.97 15.23
C ALA A 165 -0.68 1.23 13.90
N VAL A 166 -0.66 -0.11 13.89
CA VAL A 166 -1.02 -0.91 12.70
C VAL A 166 -2.46 -0.63 12.26
N PHE A 167 -3.41 -0.61 13.21
CA PHE A 167 -4.80 -0.28 12.89
C PHE A 167 -4.96 1.16 12.40
N ALA A 168 -4.20 2.11 12.93
CA ALA A 168 -4.24 3.50 12.49
C ALA A 168 -3.71 3.63 11.04
N ILE A 169 -2.59 2.99 10.72
CA ILE A 169 -2.03 2.97 9.37
C ILE A 169 -3.00 2.29 8.39
N ASN A 170 -3.58 1.15 8.77
CA ASN A 170 -4.58 0.48 7.95
C ASN A 170 -5.79 1.39 7.68
N GLY A 171 -6.29 2.09 8.69
CA GLY A 171 -7.38 3.06 8.52
C GLY A 171 -7.02 4.19 7.55
N LEU A 172 -5.78 4.69 7.60
CA LEU A 172 -5.28 5.68 6.65
C LEU A 172 -5.26 5.12 5.21
N MET A 173 -4.77 3.89 5.03
CA MET A 173 -4.74 3.24 3.70
C MET A 173 -6.15 3.04 3.14
N VAL A 174 -7.10 2.62 3.98
CA VAL A 174 -8.51 2.47 3.60
C VAL A 174 -9.13 3.82 3.21
N ALA A 175 -8.83 4.90 3.94
CA ALA A 175 -9.30 6.24 3.59
C ALA A 175 -8.78 6.69 2.23
N ILE A 176 -7.50 6.47 1.94
CA ILE A 176 -6.89 6.78 0.63
C ILE A 176 -7.55 5.94 -0.48
N ALA A 177 -7.74 4.64 -0.25
CA ALA A 177 -8.42 3.75 -1.22
C ALA A 177 -9.86 4.20 -1.49
N GLY A 178 -10.60 4.60 -0.45
CA GLY A 178 -11.96 5.12 -0.58
C GLY A 178 -12.03 6.43 -1.37
N LEU A 179 -11.07 7.33 -1.15
CA LEU A 179 -10.95 8.58 -1.93
C LEU A 179 -10.69 8.30 -3.42
N ILE A 180 -9.78 7.39 -3.72
CA ILE A 180 -9.47 7.01 -5.11
C ILE A 180 -10.69 6.37 -5.76
N LEU A 181 -11.38 5.45 -5.06
CA LEU A 181 -12.56 4.76 -5.58
C LEU A 181 -13.70 5.75 -5.86
N SER A 182 -14.03 6.63 -4.91
CA SER A 182 -15.06 7.65 -5.08
C SER A 182 -14.72 8.64 -6.20
N SER A 183 -13.45 9.03 -6.30
CA SER A 183 -12.95 9.89 -7.37
C SER A 183 -13.07 9.22 -8.74
N ARG A 184 -12.72 7.94 -8.84
CA ARG A 184 -12.81 7.16 -10.08
C ARG A 184 -14.25 6.94 -10.55
N LEU A 185 -15.16 6.70 -9.60
CA LEU A 185 -16.60 6.56 -9.90
C LEU A 185 -17.26 7.91 -10.21
N GLY A 186 -16.62 9.04 -9.87
CA GLY A 186 -17.25 10.36 -9.95
C GLY A 186 -18.46 10.50 -9.02
N ALA A 187 -18.57 9.63 -8.02
CA ALA A 187 -19.70 9.59 -7.11
C ALA A 187 -19.36 8.88 -5.80
N GLY A 188 -19.92 9.36 -4.70
CA GLY A 188 -19.95 8.67 -3.41
C GLY A 188 -21.18 7.79 -3.33
N SER A 189 -21.06 6.49 -3.58
CA SER A 189 -22.15 5.54 -3.47
C SER A 189 -22.05 4.74 -2.18
N PRO A 190 -23.14 4.54 -1.43
CA PRO A 190 -23.17 3.69 -0.25
C PRO A 190 -22.84 2.21 -0.53
N SER A 191 -22.95 1.77 -1.78
CA SER A 191 -22.57 0.44 -2.22
C SER A 191 -21.13 0.33 -2.76
N ALA A 192 -20.42 1.45 -2.88
CA ALA A 192 -19.04 1.44 -3.33
C ALA A 192 -18.15 0.65 -2.38
N GLY A 193 -17.29 -0.22 -2.93
CA GLY A 193 -16.38 -1.05 -2.14
C GLY A 193 -17.06 -2.22 -1.42
N ASN A 194 -18.30 -2.57 -1.76
CA ASN A 194 -18.94 -3.76 -1.20
C ASN A 194 -18.14 -5.01 -1.62
N ILE A 195 -17.85 -5.90 -0.66
CA ILE A 195 -17.05 -7.13 -0.82
C ILE A 195 -15.54 -6.87 -1.05
N ALA A 196 -15.08 -5.62 -1.19
CA ALA A 196 -13.66 -5.31 -1.39
C ALA A 196 -12.75 -5.81 -0.25
N GLU A 197 -13.31 -6.00 0.95
CA GLU A 197 -12.60 -6.63 2.07
C GLU A 197 -12.20 -8.08 1.78
N LEU A 198 -13.04 -8.82 1.07
CA LEU A 198 -12.74 -10.21 0.70
C LEU A 198 -11.64 -10.28 -0.37
N ASP A 199 -11.66 -9.36 -1.33
CA ASP A 199 -10.59 -9.24 -2.33
C ASP A 199 -9.24 -8.91 -1.68
N ALA A 200 -9.26 -7.99 -0.69
CA ALA A 200 -8.05 -7.65 0.05
C ALA A 200 -7.51 -8.82 0.88
N ILE A 201 -8.39 -9.58 1.55
CA ILE A 201 -8.02 -10.78 2.30
C ILE A 201 -7.45 -11.84 1.35
N ALA A 202 -8.13 -12.10 0.22
CA ALA A 202 -7.67 -13.05 -0.79
C ALA A 202 -6.29 -12.67 -1.33
N ALA A 203 -6.06 -11.40 -1.64
CA ALA A 203 -4.77 -10.90 -2.10
C ALA A 203 -3.66 -11.12 -1.05
N CYS A 204 -3.94 -10.88 0.24
CA CYS A 204 -2.99 -11.13 1.32
C CYS A 204 -2.68 -12.62 1.49
N VAL A 205 -3.69 -13.49 1.39
CA VAL A 205 -3.50 -14.95 1.53
C VAL A 205 -2.73 -15.55 0.36
N ILE A 206 -3.02 -15.08 -0.87
CA ILE A 206 -2.30 -15.55 -2.08
C ILE A 206 -0.87 -15.02 -2.12
N GLY A 207 -0.66 -13.79 -1.65
CA GLY A 207 0.65 -13.16 -1.64
C GLY A 207 1.63 -13.69 -0.56
N GLY A 208 1.14 -14.41 0.46
CA GLY A 208 1.92 -15.07 1.53
C GLY A 208 2.16 -14.18 2.72
#